data_874a4983695c6d96e7badc69e5f99edf
#
_entry.id   874a4983695c6d96e7badc69e5f99edf
#
_cell.length_a   1.000
_cell.length_b   1.000
_cell.length_c   1.000
_cell.angle_alpha   90.00
_cell.angle_beta   90.00
_cell.angle_gamma   90.00
#
_symmetry.space_group_name_H-M   'P 1'
#
loop_
_entity.id
_entity.type
_entity.pdbx_description
1 polymer ?
#
loop_
_entity_poly.entity_id
_entity_poly.type
_entity_poly.pdbx_seq_one_letter_code
_entity_poly.pdbx_strand_id
1 'polypeptide(L)'
;MIYTTISCNALTRITTPQNLKIEGHIKKKYVIVLIDLGTTHNFIRCKIAKELNCFLYPAPEFQVMVASGGTINCSGKCHNIKLSMGEYVLNTPMLSIPMGGDDVLLGVQWLQSFGKIAFNFQEIFMKFSSEGKEVELRGITGTLGKIINSNGMTKILKKEQRM
;
A
#
# COMPACT_ATOMS: atom_id res chain seq x y z
N MET A 1 5.54 -2.21 24.64
CA MET A 1 4.90 -1.33 23.63
C MET A 1 5.64 -1.45 22.31
N ILE A 2 4.91 -1.71 21.25
CA ILE A 2 5.49 -1.82 19.91
C ILE A 2 5.11 -0.56 19.14
N TYR A 3 6.12 0.14 18.65
CA TYR A 3 5.89 1.35 17.87
C TYR A 3 5.94 1.03 16.39
N THR A 4 5.01 1.60 15.64
CA THR A 4 4.98 1.46 14.19
C THR A 4 4.74 2.84 13.59
N THR A 5 5.24 3.06 12.39
CA THR A 5 5.23 4.37 11.75
C THR A 5 4.51 4.33 10.42
N ILE A 6 3.70 5.36 10.16
CA ILE A 6 3.06 5.58 8.87
C ILE A 6 3.57 6.90 8.32
N SER A 7 3.96 6.92 7.06
CA SER A 7 4.41 8.15 6.42
C SER A 7 3.24 9.10 6.19
N CYS A 8 3.53 10.39 6.10
CA CYS A 8 2.50 11.38 5.78
C CYS A 8 1.91 11.12 4.41
N ASN A 9 2.73 10.68 3.45
CA ASN A 9 2.25 10.43 2.08
C ASN A 9 1.20 9.33 2.04
N ALA A 10 1.34 8.31 2.90
CA ALA A 10 0.38 7.22 2.97
C ALA A 10 -1.00 7.71 3.40
N LEU A 11 -1.05 8.75 4.24
CA LEU A 11 -2.31 9.27 4.76
C LEU A 11 -2.96 10.30 3.85
N THR A 12 -2.20 10.92 2.96
CA THR A 12 -2.69 12.00 2.10
C THR A 12 -2.99 11.55 0.68
N ARG A 13 -2.70 10.29 0.35
CA ARG A 13 -2.88 9.73 -0.99
C ARG A 13 -2.01 10.41 -2.05
N ILE A 14 -0.94 11.04 -1.62
CA ILE A 14 0.00 11.68 -2.55
C ILE A 14 0.98 10.63 -3.07
N THR A 15 1.12 10.56 -4.39
CA THR A 15 2.07 9.65 -5.02
C THR A 15 3.44 10.33 -5.08
N THR A 16 4.46 9.65 -4.58
CA THR A 16 5.83 10.15 -4.60
C THR A 16 6.75 9.07 -5.18
N PRO A 17 8.02 9.42 -5.49
CA PRO A 17 8.97 8.41 -5.94
C PRO A 17 9.27 7.31 -4.93
N GLN A 18 8.89 7.49 -3.67
CA GLN A 18 9.16 6.50 -2.63
C GLN A 18 7.99 5.58 -2.38
N ASN A 19 6.92 5.68 -3.15
CA ASN A 19 5.79 4.79 -3.01
C ASN A 19 5.26 4.38 -4.37
N LEU A 20 4.44 3.34 -4.34
CA LEU A 20 3.90 2.74 -5.55
C LEU A 20 2.49 2.28 -5.24
N LYS A 21 1.53 2.68 -6.07
CA LYS A 21 0.13 2.26 -5.89
C LYS A 21 -0.17 1.11 -6.83
N ILE A 22 -0.74 0.04 -6.28
CA ILE A 22 -1.01 -1.17 -7.03
C ILE A 22 -2.45 -1.60 -6.77
N GLU A 23 -3.10 -2.12 -7.81
CA GLU A 23 -4.44 -2.67 -7.67
C GLU A 23 -4.36 -4.05 -7.03
N GLY A 24 -5.30 -4.32 -6.14
CA GLY A 24 -5.36 -5.61 -5.51
C GLY A 24 -6.79 -6.01 -5.18
N HIS A 25 -6.95 -7.21 -4.64
CA HIS A 25 -8.26 -7.72 -4.23
C HIS A 25 -8.14 -8.48 -2.93
N ILE A 26 -9.14 -8.31 -2.07
CA ILE A 26 -9.31 -9.10 -0.86
C ILE A 26 -10.74 -9.61 -0.89
N LYS A 27 -10.93 -10.94 -0.93
CA LYS A 27 -12.27 -11.54 -0.99
C LYS A 27 -13.12 -10.92 -2.10
N LYS A 28 -12.54 -10.78 -3.27
CA LYS A 28 -13.20 -10.18 -4.45
C LYS A 28 -13.45 -8.68 -4.36
N LYS A 29 -13.11 -8.04 -3.24
CA LYS A 29 -13.24 -6.60 -3.14
C LYS A 29 -11.99 -5.94 -3.71
N TYR A 30 -12.20 -5.00 -4.62
CA TYR A 30 -11.11 -4.21 -5.21
C TYR A 30 -10.54 -3.26 -4.16
N VAL A 31 -9.24 -3.23 -4.03
CA VAL A 31 -8.55 -2.33 -3.10
C VAL A 31 -7.35 -1.69 -3.78
N ILE A 32 -6.99 -0.51 -3.30
CA ILE A 32 -5.77 0.16 -3.72
C ILE A 32 -4.72 -0.09 -2.65
N VAL A 33 -3.60 -0.64 -3.08
CA VAL A 33 -2.48 -0.98 -2.19
C VAL A 33 -1.38 0.03 -2.39
N LEU A 34 -0.95 0.67 -1.31
CA LEU A 34 0.19 1.57 -1.35
C LEU A 34 1.40 0.83 -0.77
N ILE A 35 2.45 0.74 -1.55
CA ILE A 35 3.73 0.18 -1.10
C ILE A 35 4.60 1.37 -0.75
N ASP A 36 4.97 1.48 0.53
CA ASP A 36 5.57 2.68 1.05
C ASP A 36 6.76 2.39 1.94
N LEU A 37 7.93 2.86 1.53
CA LEU A 37 9.16 2.68 2.29
C LEU A 37 9.17 3.45 3.61
N GLY A 38 8.31 4.45 3.75
CA GLY A 38 8.21 5.23 4.98
C GLY A 38 7.30 4.63 6.03
N THR A 39 6.67 3.51 5.74
CA THR A 39 5.74 2.83 6.63
C THR A 39 6.37 1.52 7.09
N THR A 40 6.32 1.24 8.41
CA THR A 40 7.06 0.09 8.96
C THR A 40 6.30 -1.22 8.87
N HIS A 41 5.03 -1.22 9.23
CA HIS A 41 4.20 -2.44 9.27
C HIS A 41 3.17 -2.43 8.16
N ASN A 42 2.36 -3.48 8.11
CA ASN A 42 1.29 -3.57 7.12
C ASN A 42 -0.02 -3.13 7.76
N PHE A 43 -0.76 -2.30 7.05
CA PHE A 43 -1.99 -1.71 7.57
C PHE A 43 -3.15 -1.88 6.62
N ILE A 44 -4.35 -1.99 7.19
CA ILE A 44 -5.59 -1.97 6.43
C ILE A 44 -6.47 -0.87 7.01
N ARG A 45 -7.12 -0.11 6.14
CA ARG A 45 -8.03 0.94 6.59
C ARG A 45 -9.22 0.30 7.31
N CYS A 46 -9.57 0.84 8.46
CA CYS A 46 -10.66 0.29 9.29
C CYS A 46 -11.96 0.11 8.51
N LYS A 47 -12.28 1.07 7.65
CA LYS A 47 -13.48 0.99 6.82
C LYS A 47 -13.47 -0.27 5.95
N ILE A 48 -12.32 -0.58 5.36
CA ILE A 48 -12.19 -1.76 4.50
C ILE A 48 -12.30 -3.03 5.31
N ALA A 49 -11.67 -3.07 6.48
CA ALA A 49 -11.77 -4.23 7.36
C ALA A 49 -13.22 -4.52 7.74
N LYS A 50 -14.00 -3.46 8.01
CA LYS A 50 -15.41 -3.61 8.35
C LYS A 50 -16.22 -4.12 7.15
N GLU A 51 -15.96 -3.60 5.96
CA GLU A 51 -16.66 -4.04 4.76
C GLU A 51 -16.37 -5.49 4.44
N LEU A 52 -15.20 -5.98 4.84
CA LEU A 52 -14.81 -7.37 4.63
C LEU A 52 -15.25 -8.28 5.76
N ASN A 53 -15.89 -7.72 6.77
CA ASN A 53 -16.31 -8.46 7.97
C ASN A 53 -15.15 -9.13 8.67
N CYS A 54 -14.00 -8.47 8.69
CA CYS A 54 -12.82 -8.98 9.38
C CYS A 54 -13.00 -8.85 10.89
N PHE A 55 -12.68 -9.93 11.60
CA PHE A 55 -12.66 -9.84 13.06
C PHE A 55 -11.40 -9.07 13.48
N LEU A 56 -11.57 -8.07 14.34
CA LEU A 56 -10.47 -7.27 14.84
C LEU A 56 -10.06 -7.77 16.21
N TYR A 57 -8.90 -8.41 16.27
CA TYR A 57 -8.32 -8.82 17.54
C TYR A 57 -7.70 -7.61 18.22
N PRO A 58 -7.92 -7.43 19.53
CA PRO A 58 -7.29 -6.31 20.23
C PRO A 58 -5.77 -6.35 20.07
N ALA A 59 -5.17 -5.20 19.83
CA ALA A 59 -3.72 -5.08 19.66
C ALA A 59 -3.21 -3.85 20.41
N PRO A 60 -3.39 -3.82 21.75
CA PRO A 60 -3.02 -2.64 22.55
C PRO A 60 -1.52 -2.42 22.62
N GLU A 61 -0.71 -3.43 22.28
CA GLU A 61 0.74 -3.30 22.29
C GLU A 61 1.25 -2.41 21.15
N PHE A 62 0.41 -2.13 20.14
CA PHE A 62 0.82 -1.31 19.02
C PHE A 62 0.41 0.14 19.19
N GLN A 63 1.36 1.05 19.03
CA GLN A 63 1.10 2.47 18.95
C GLN A 63 1.56 2.97 17.60
N VAL A 64 0.64 3.54 16.84
CA VAL A 64 0.92 4.00 15.48
C VAL A 64 1.31 5.47 15.52
N MET A 65 2.49 5.76 15.00
CA MET A 65 3.02 7.12 14.99
C MET A 65 3.00 7.64 13.57
N VAL A 66 2.50 8.86 13.40
CA VAL A 66 2.53 9.54 12.11
C VAL A 66 3.84 10.29 12.01
N ALA A 67 4.45 10.31 10.83
CA ALA A 67 5.75 10.94 10.63
C ALA A 67 5.74 12.42 11.00
N SER A 68 4.59 13.08 10.96
CA SER A 68 4.46 14.49 11.33
C SER A 68 4.46 14.71 12.85
N GLY A 69 4.44 13.64 13.65
CA GLY A 69 4.58 13.73 15.10
C GLY A 69 3.35 13.35 15.90
N GLY A 70 2.22 13.08 15.28
CA GLY A 70 1.03 12.64 15.99
C GLY A 70 0.99 11.13 16.18
N THR A 71 -0.03 10.66 16.90
CA THR A 71 -0.28 9.24 17.08
C THR A 71 -1.70 8.91 16.65
N ILE A 72 -1.88 7.66 16.20
CA ILE A 72 -3.18 7.14 15.79
C ILE A 72 -3.42 5.87 16.59
N ASN A 73 -4.65 5.70 17.07
CA ASN A 73 -5.00 4.46 17.77
C ASN A 73 -5.25 3.35 16.76
N CYS A 74 -4.58 2.22 16.98
CA CYS A 74 -4.83 1.03 16.21
C CYS A 74 -6.19 0.45 16.61
N SER A 75 -7.05 0.18 15.62
CA SER A 75 -8.38 -0.34 15.89
C SER A 75 -8.36 -1.83 16.22
N GLY A 76 -7.24 -2.49 15.96
CA GLY A 76 -7.09 -3.91 16.19
C GLY A 76 -6.26 -4.52 15.08
N LYS A 77 -6.16 -5.84 15.11
CA LYS A 77 -5.36 -6.60 14.14
C LYS A 77 -6.25 -7.59 13.40
N CYS A 78 -6.19 -7.52 12.09
CA CYS A 78 -6.88 -8.49 11.23
C CYS A 78 -5.89 -9.63 10.95
N HIS A 79 -6.27 -10.85 11.28
CA HIS A 79 -5.46 -12.02 10.96
C HIS A 79 -5.88 -12.57 9.59
N ASN A 80 -4.96 -13.24 8.92
CA ASN A 80 -5.26 -13.99 7.70
C ASN A 80 -5.87 -13.15 6.58
N ILE A 81 -5.32 -11.96 6.36
CA ILE A 81 -5.71 -11.16 5.21
C ILE A 81 -5.01 -11.75 3.99
N LYS A 82 -5.81 -12.19 3.02
CA LYS A 82 -5.30 -12.75 1.78
C LYS A 82 -5.47 -11.70 0.68
N LEU A 83 -4.37 -11.07 0.32
CA LEU A 83 -4.35 -9.98 -0.64
C LEU A 83 -3.78 -10.48 -1.96
N SER A 84 -4.55 -10.33 -3.03
CA SER A 84 -4.09 -10.69 -4.39
C SER A 84 -3.68 -9.43 -5.12
N MET A 85 -2.49 -9.45 -5.69
CA MET A 85 -1.98 -8.39 -6.55
C MET A 85 -1.49 -9.07 -7.83
N GLY A 86 -2.34 -9.05 -8.85
CA GLY A 86 -2.10 -9.85 -10.04
C GLY A 86 -2.09 -11.33 -9.66
N GLU A 87 -1.04 -12.04 -10.05
CA GLU A 87 -0.91 -13.44 -9.70
C GLU A 87 -0.23 -13.68 -8.37
N TYR A 88 0.30 -12.62 -7.76
CA TYR A 88 0.96 -12.72 -6.48
C TYR A 88 -0.08 -12.64 -5.35
N VAL A 89 0.00 -13.56 -4.41
CA VAL A 89 -0.91 -13.59 -3.27
C VAL A 89 -0.11 -13.47 -1.99
N LEU A 90 -0.47 -12.48 -1.19
CA LEU A 90 0.15 -12.24 0.11
C LEU A 90 -0.86 -12.60 1.19
N ASN A 91 -0.44 -13.46 2.12
CA ASN A 91 -1.27 -13.81 3.27
C ASN A 91 -0.55 -13.32 4.51
N THR A 92 -1.09 -12.28 5.14
CA THR A 92 -0.42 -11.62 6.25
C THR A 92 -1.45 -10.98 7.18
N PRO A 93 -1.13 -10.87 8.47
CA PRO A 93 -1.96 -10.03 9.34
C PRO A 93 -1.69 -8.57 9.03
N MET A 94 -2.69 -7.73 9.29
CA MET A 94 -2.60 -6.30 9.07
C MET A 94 -3.20 -5.56 10.25
N LEU A 95 -2.58 -4.45 10.62
CA LEU A 95 -3.11 -3.59 11.67
C LEU A 95 -4.19 -2.69 11.07
N SER A 96 -5.32 -2.58 11.76
CA SER A 96 -6.42 -1.76 11.30
C SER A 96 -6.32 -0.37 11.90
N ILE A 97 -6.44 0.66 11.06
CA ILE A 97 -6.37 2.05 11.51
C ILE A 97 -7.59 2.82 11.01
N PRO A 98 -8.12 3.74 11.85
CA PRO A 98 -9.32 4.50 11.51
C PRO A 98 -9.01 5.77 10.72
N MET A 99 -8.07 5.71 9.79
CA MET A 99 -7.62 6.89 9.05
C MET A 99 -7.96 6.78 7.58
N GLY A 100 -7.99 7.93 6.90
CA GLY A 100 -8.11 7.97 5.45
C GLY A 100 -6.83 7.50 4.78
N GLY A 101 -6.76 7.67 3.47
CA GLY A 101 -5.63 7.20 2.69
C GLY A 101 -6.04 6.07 1.79
N ASP A 102 -5.07 5.30 1.32
CA ASP A 102 -5.37 4.15 0.49
C ASP A 102 -5.85 2.98 1.35
N ASP A 103 -6.40 1.97 0.70
CA ASP A 103 -7.11 0.90 1.41
C ASP A 103 -6.18 0.01 2.20
N VAL A 104 -5.00 -0.28 1.65
CA VAL A 104 -4.00 -1.16 2.26
C VAL A 104 -2.64 -0.51 2.14
N LEU A 105 -1.84 -0.60 3.19
CA LEU A 105 -0.47 -0.11 3.19
C LEU A 105 0.46 -1.29 3.44
N LEU A 106 1.41 -1.49 2.54
CA LEU A 106 2.46 -2.50 2.74
C LEU A 106 3.77 -1.75 2.98
N GLY A 107 4.35 -2.00 4.14
CA GLY A 107 5.53 -1.27 4.57
C GLY A 107 6.80 -2.11 4.52
N VAL A 108 7.80 -1.61 5.22
CA VAL A 108 9.12 -2.22 5.24
C VAL A 108 9.08 -3.67 5.73
N GLN A 109 8.17 -3.97 6.66
CA GLN A 109 8.04 -5.33 7.17
C GLN A 109 7.84 -6.36 6.05
N TRP A 110 6.97 -6.03 5.08
CA TRP A 110 6.73 -6.90 3.94
C TRP A 110 7.93 -6.89 2.99
N LEU A 111 8.45 -5.69 2.71
CA LEU A 111 9.55 -5.54 1.75
C LEU A 111 10.81 -6.28 2.20
N GLN A 112 11.10 -6.28 3.50
CA GLN A 112 12.28 -6.94 4.03
C GLN A 112 12.28 -8.45 3.78
N SER A 113 11.11 -9.04 3.61
CA SER A 113 11.01 -10.48 3.42
C SER A 113 11.61 -10.94 2.10
N PHE A 114 11.84 -10.02 1.16
CA PHE A 114 12.38 -10.38 -0.16
C PHE A 114 13.88 -10.14 -0.29
N GLY A 115 14.45 -9.31 0.55
CA GLY A 115 15.85 -8.94 0.44
C GLY A 115 16.08 -7.97 -0.70
N LYS A 116 16.29 -8.46 -1.91
CA LYS A 116 16.59 -7.61 -3.05
C LYS A 116 15.33 -7.31 -3.86
N ILE A 117 15.07 -6.02 -4.08
CA ILE A 117 13.89 -5.56 -4.82
C ILE A 117 14.37 -4.51 -5.81
N ALA A 118 13.91 -4.64 -7.06
CA ALA A 118 14.19 -3.64 -8.09
C ALA A 118 12.96 -2.78 -8.30
N PHE A 119 13.13 -1.46 -8.19
CA PHE A 119 12.08 -0.49 -8.52
C PHE A 119 12.44 0.22 -9.80
N ASN A 120 11.46 0.38 -10.68
CA ASN A 120 11.60 1.22 -11.86
C ASN A 120 10.60 2.35 -11.73
N PHE A 121 11.10 3.53 -11.35
CA PHE A 121 10.23 4.68 -11.11
C PHE A 121 9.79 5.36 -12.40
N GLN A 122 10.49 5.11 -13.49
CA GLN A 122 10.11 5.65 -14.78
C GLN A 122 8.93 4.89 -15.38
N GLU A 123 8.97 3.55 -15.31
CA GLU A 123 7.91 2.71 -15.83
C GLU A 123 6.93 2.25 -14.77
N ILE A 124 7.17 2.62 -13.54
CA ILE A 124 6.29 2.40 -12.39
C ILE A 124 5.98 0.93 -12.18
N PHE A 125 7.02 0.17 -11.79
CA PHE A 125 6.84 -1.21 -11.38
C PHE A 125 7.94 -1.62 -10.40
N MET A 126 7.71 -2.74 -9.73
CA MET A 126 8.72 -3.35 -8.88
C MET A 126 8.84 -4.83 -9.21
N LYS A 127 10.03 -5.36 -9.02
CA LYS A 127 10.31 -6.78 -9.24
C LYS A 127 11.02 -7.36 -8.04
N PHE A 128 10.63 -8.56 -7.68
CA PHE A 128 11.27 -9.31 -6.60
C PHE A 128 11.09 -10.81 -6.84
N SER A 129 11.84 -11.63 -6.12
CA SER A 129 11.69 -13.07 -6.17
C SER A 129 10.87 -13.54 -4.98
N SER A 130 9.91 -14.41 -5.22
CA SER A 130 9.13 -15.04 -4.19
C SER A 130 8.98 -16.51 -4.52
N GLU A 131 9.43 -17.38 -3.62
CA GLU A 131 9.37 -18.82 -3.77
C GLU A 131 9.95 -19.30 -5.12
N GLY A 132 11.10 -18.72 -5.48
CA GLY A 132 11.79 -19.10 -6.69
C GLY A 132 11.25 -18.51 -7.98
N LYS A 133 10.22 -17.69 -7.89
CA LYS A 133 9.62 -17.06 -9.08
C LYS A 133 9.83 -15.56 -9.04
N GLU A 134 10.07 -15.00 -10.22
CA GLU A 134 10.13 -13.56 -10.36
C GLU A 134 8.73 -12.99 -10.41
N VAL A 135 8.46 -11.99 -9.59
CA VAL A 135 7.17 -11.32 -9.54
C VAL A 135 7.38 -9.88 -9.99
N GLU A 136 6.50 -9.42 -10.87
CA GLU A 136 6.49 -8.02 -11.28
C GLU A 136 5.13 -7.41 -10.91
N LEU A 137 5.16 -6.33 -10.13
CA LEU A 137 3.94 -5.62 -9.74
C LEU A 137 3.98 -4.24 -10.40
N ARG A 138 2.98 -3.96 -11.21
CA ARG A 138 2.90 -2.69 -11.93
C ARG A 138 2.00 -1.72 -11.21
N GLY A 139 2.47 -0.49 -11.12
CA GLY A 139 1.72 0.57 -10.47
C GLY A 139 0.57 1.09 -11.34
N ILE A 140 -0.32 1.80 -10.68
CA ILE A 140 -1.43 2.46 -11.35
C ILE A 140 -0.88 3.69 -12.07
N THR A 141 -0.79 3.62 -13.39
CA THR A 141 -0.17 4.69 -14.18
C THR A 141 -1.06 5.91 -14.34
N GLY A 142 -2.37 5.72 -14.25
CA GLY A 142 -3.31 6.81 -14.44
C GLY A 142 -3.13 7.95 -13.46
N THR A 143 -2.78 7.66 -12.21
CA THR A 143 -2.57 8.69 -11.20
C THR A 143 -1.37 9.56 -11.55
N LEU A 144 -0.27 8.94 -11.94
CA LEU A 144 0.93 9.69 -12.32
C LEU A 144 0.71 10.40 -13.64
N GLY A 145 0.01 9.77 -14.56
CA GLY A 145 -0.32 10.39 -15.83
C GLY A 145 -1.14 11.66 -15.66
N LYS A 146 -2.06 11.67 -14.72
CA LYS A 146 -2.86 12.87 -14.44
C LYS A 146 -2.00 14.00 -13.91
N ILE A 147 -1.01 13.71 -13.09
CA ILE A 147 -0.11 14.71 -12.56
C ILE A 147 0.69 15.35 -13.71
N ILE A 148 1.16 14.54 -14.62
CA ILE A 148 1.93 15.01 -15.76
C ILE A 148 1.05 15.81 -16.70
N ASN A 149 -0.13 15.29 -17.02
CA ASN A 149 -1.01 15.92 -18.01
C ASN A 149 -1.65 17.19 -17.51
N SER A 150 -1.70 17.39 -16.22
CA SER A 150 -2.26 18.63 -15.69
C SER A 150 -1.41 19.85 -16.08
N ASN A 151 -0.23 19.62 -16.60
CA ASN A 151 0.63 20.68 -17.09
C ASN A 151 0.43 20.95 -18.57
N GLY A 152 -0.60 20.47 -19.12
CA GLY A 152 -0.91 20.70 -20.49
C GLY A 152 -0.50 19.60 -21.32
N MET A 153 -0.20 18.85 -21.19
CA MET A 153 -0.27 17.87 -21.94
C MET A 153 -1.09 17.01 -21.82
N THR A 154 -1.60 17.27 -21.57
CA THR A 154 -2.30 16.49 -21.18
C THR A 154 -2.24 15.71 -21.46
N LYS A 155 -1.79 15.52 -21.75
CA LYS A 155 -1.83 14.74 -21.87
C LYS A 155 -1.14 13.74 -21.94
N ILE A 156 -0.26 13.33 -21.81
CA ILE A 156 0.13 12.40 -21.86
C ILE A 156 0.21 11.43 -21.59
N LEU A 157 0.42 11.51 -21.51
CA LEU A 157 0.13 10.71 -21.25
C LEU A 157 -0.69 10.27 -21.52
N LYS A 158 -0.98 10.85 -22.08
CA LYS A 158 -1.92 10.59 -22.33
C LYS A 158 -2.01 10.03 -22.90
N LYS A 159 -1.70 9.95 -23.09
CA LYS A 159 -2.13 9.59 -23.46
C LYS A 159 -2.08 8.97 -23.51
N GLU A 160 -1.30 8.98 -23.48
CA GLU A 160 -1.69 8.68 -23.36
C GLU A 160 -1.98 8.34 -23.29
N GLN A 161 -1.36 8.48 -23.53
CA GLN A 161 -2.00 8.40 -23.47
C GLN A 161 -2.29 8.16 -23.67
N ARG A 162 -2.11 8.04 -23.75
CA ARG A 162 -2.57 8.13 -23.97
C ARG A 162 -2.67 7.79 -24.06
N MET A 163 -1.99 8.01 -24.14
CA MET A 163 -2.27 8.02 -24.08
C MET A 163 -2.40 7.93 -24.13
#